data_eaafa8357779a9695fb07531391425a6
#
_entry.id   eaafa8357779a9695fb07531391425a6
#
_cell.length_a   1.000
_cell.length_b   1.000
_cell.length_c   1.000
_cell.angle_alpha   90.00
_cell.angle_beta   90.00
_cell.angle_gamma   90.00
#
_symmetry.space_group_name_H-M   'P 1'
#
loop_
_entity.id
_entity.type
_entity.pdbx_description
1 polymer ?
#
loop_
_entity_poly.entity_id
_entity_poly.type
_entity_poly.pdbx_seq_one_letter_code
_entity_poly.pdbx_strand_id
1 'polypeptide(L)'
;MWCSCQRVERLAMTLEPDAIVQVLLRARLRVTALAASVVRDVHAADDIFQQVVLAALEARTQFNDIDHVLAWSLRAARHRAIDLARSRQLRPLPDEVLDLLEARAADPAGESWSDRAEALHHCISLLAPSARVLLQMKYSEGLTAAIIAERLRRTADAVYQSLSRIHRCLRQCVEQRMKSGPKPKPVGEVSS
;
A
#
# COMPACT_ATOMS: atom_id res chain seq x y z
N MET A 1 -35.28 38.31 31.70
CA MET A 1 -34.65 38.11 30.38
C MET A 1 -33.64 36.98 30.54
N TRP A 2 -34.03 35.78 30.16
CA TRP A 2 -33.21 34.56 30.30
C TRP A 2 -32.53 34.31 28.98
N CYS A 3 -31.23 34.43 28.97
CA CYS A 3 -30.40 34.02 27.84
C CYS A 3 -30.00 32.54 28.07
N SER A 4 -30.77 31.65 27.48
CA SER A 4 -30.43 30.23 27.44
C SER A 4 -29.23 30.04 26.53
N CYS A 5 -28.06 29.94 27.13
CA CYS A 5 -26.86 29.45 26.46
C CYS A 5 -27.05 27.94 26.23
N GLN A 6 -27.65 27.55 25.11
CA GLN A 6 -27.64 26.17 24.70
C GLN A 6 -26.19 25.77 24.39
N ARG A 7 -25.61 25.10 25.36
CA ARG A 7 -24.38 24.37 25.20
C ARG A 7 -24.68 23.24 24.19
N VAL A 8 -24.30 23.47 22.94
CA VAL A 8 -24.29 22.41 21.96
C VAL A 8 -23.25 21.38 22.46
N GLU A 9 -23.73 20.39 23.19
CA GLU A 9 -22.97 19.18 23.42
C GLU A 9 -22.67 18.60 22.04
N ARG A 10 -21.44 18.83 21.62
CA ARG A 10 -20.85 18.14 20.48
C ARG A 10 -20.79 16.67 20.92
N LEU A 11 -21.83 15.89 20.60
CA LEU A 11 -21.79 14.44 20.66
C LEU A 11 -20.55 14.03 19.87
N ALA A 12 -19.48 13.67 20.57
CA ALA A 12 -18.35 13.01 19.98
C ALA A 12 -18.88 11.70 19.42
N MET A 13 -19.17 11.66 18.12
CA MET A 13 -19.47 10.42 17.42
C MET A 13 -18.20 9.61 17.45
N THR A 14 -18.05 8.76 18.46
CA THR A 14 -16.99 7.74 18.50
C THR A 14 -17.23 6.82 17.31
N LEU A 15 -16.24 6.74 16.43
CA LEU A 15 -16.32 5.81 15.30
C LEU A 15 -16.40 4.38 15.83
N GLU A 16 -17.36 3.62 15.30
CA GLU A 16 -17.47 2.21 15.61
C GLU A 16 -16.19 1.46 15.20
N PRO A 17 -15.72 0.49 16.00
CA PRO A 17 -14.50 -0.27 15.69
C PRO A 17 -14.51 -0.88 14.30
N ASP A 18 -15.67 -1.38 13.85
CA ASP A 18 -15.85 -1.98 12.53
C ASP A 18 -15.61 -0.97 11.40
N ALA A 19 -16.06 0.28 11.58
CA ALA A 19 -15.83 1.34 10.60
C ALA A 19 -14.33 1.66 10.47
N ILE A 20 -13.60 1.71 11.60
CA ILE A 20 -12.15 1.91 11.63
C ILE A 20 -11.45 0.77 10.89
N VAL A 21 -11.79 -0.47 11.18
CA VAL A 21 -11.21 -1.66 10.54
C VAL A 21 -11.48 -1.63 9.04
N GLN A 22 -12.70 -1.33 8.60
CA GLN A 22 -13.02 -1.25 7.17
C GLN A 22 -12.21 -0.19 6.44
N VAL A 23 -12.02 0.98 7.03
CA VAL A 23 -11.19 2.05 6.45
C VAL A 23 -9.75 1.58 6.31
N LEU A 24 -9.19 0.99 7.37
CA LEU A 24 -7.82 0.50 7.37
C LEU A 24 -7.61 -0.64 6.38
N LEU A 25 -8.56 -1.57 6.24
CA LEU A 25 -8.47 -2.63 5.24
C LEU A 25 -8.49 -2.07 3.81
N ARG A 26 -9.32 -1.07 3.52
CA ARG A 26 -9.31 -0.36 2.22
C ARG A 26 -7.99 0.39 1.99
N ALA A 27 -7.42 0.95 3.05
CA ALA A 27 -6.16 1.69 3.01
C ALA A 27 -4.92 0.80 3.13
N ARG A 28 -5.07 -0.53 3.36
CA ARG A 28 -3.96 -1.45 3.63
C ARG A 28 -2.81 -1.28 2.66
N LEU A 29 -3.10 -1.31 1.36
CA LEU A 29 -2.06 -1.21 0.34
C LEU A 29 -1.30 0.11 0.40
N ARG A 30 -1.97 1.22 0.72
CA ARG A 30 -1.35 2.55 0.84
C ARG A 30 -0.45 2.63 2.05
N VAL A 31 -0.91 2.11 3.19
CA VAL A 31 -0.16 2.09 4.45
C VAL A 31 1.06 1.16 4.34
N THR A 32 0.88 -0.05 3.79
CA THR A 32 1.99 -0.99 3.60
C THR A 32 2.99 -0.51 2.54
N ALA A 33 2.54 0.14 1.46
CA ALA A 33 3.43 0.71 0.45
C ALA A 33 4.29 1.84 1.03
N LEU A 34 3.71 2.73 1.84
CA LEU A 34 4.45 3.77 2.55
C LEU A 34 5.51 3.15 3.49
N ALA A 35 5.12 2.20 4.31
CA ALA A 35 6.05 1.52 5.22
C ALA A 35 7.16 0.78 4.44
N ALA A 36 6.80 0.00 3.40
CA ALA A 36 7.76 -0.75 2.59
C ALA A 36 8.79 0.13 1.87
N SER A 37 8.40 1.35 1.46
CA SER A 37 9.32 2.29 0.83
C SER A 37 10.43 2.76 1.78
N VAL A 38 10.14 2.78 3.09
CA VAL A 38 11.07 3.19 4.14
C VAL A 38 11.92 2.00 4.62
N VAL A 39 11.27 0.87 4.99
CA VAL A 39 11.96 -0.29 5.57
C VAL A 39 12.55 -1.23 4.52
N ARG A 40 12.15 -1.11 3.24
CA ARG A 40 12.59 -1.94 2.09
C ARG A 40 12.35 -3.45 2.29
N ASP A 41 11.33 -3.77 3.07
CA ASP A 41 10.96 -5.13 3.44
C ASP A 41 9.43 -5.22 3.54
N VAL A 42 8.82 -6.04 2.69
CA VAL A 42 7.36 -6.16 2.59
C VAL A 42 6.77 -6.84 3.82
N HIS A 43 7.47 -7.82 4.38
CA HIS A 43 7.00 -8.51 5.60
C HIS A 43 7.01 -7.56 6.80
N ALA A 44 8.09 -6.80 6.96
CA ALA A 44 8.14 -5.77 8.00
C ALA A 44 7.09 -4.68 7.81
N ALA A 45 6.74 -4.34 6.57
CA ALA A 45 5.68 -3.38 6.29
C ALA A 45 4.28 -3.93 6.65
N ASP A 46 4.03 -5.23 6.43
CA ASP A 46 2.80 -5.89 6.88
C ASP A 46 2.71 -5.94 8.41
N ASP A 47 3.82 -6.21 9.11
CA ASP A 47 3.86 -6.16 10.58
C ASP A 47 3.56 -4.75 11.10
N ILE A 48 4.12 -3.72 10.46
CA ILE A 48 3.81 -2.32 10.77
C ILE A 48 2.32 -2.04 10.56
N PHE A 49 1.72 -2.51 9.47
CA PHE A 49 0.29 -2.35 9.24
C PHE A 49 -0.55 -2.96 10.36
N GLN A 50 -0.24 -4.19 10.79
CA GLN A 50 -0.95 -4.84 11.91
C GLN A 50 -0.84 -4.02 13.20
N GLN A 51 0.35 -3.50 13.52
CA GLN A 51 0.56 -2.63 14.68
C GLN A 51 -0.24 -1.32 14.57
N VAL A 52 -0.35 -0.75 13.35
CA VAL A 52 -1.15 0.46 13.11
C VAL A 52 -2.63 0.18 13.34
N VAL A 53 -3.15 -0.98 12.88
CA VAL A 53 -4.55 -1.39 13.11
C VAL A 53 -4.84 -1.49 14.61
N LEU A 54 -4.00 -2.19 15.37
CA LEU A 54 -4.17 -2.34 16.82
C LEU A 54 -4.16 -0.99 17.52
N ALA A 55 -3.18 -0.14 17.22
CA ALA A 55 -3.07 1.18 17.82
C ALA A 55 -4.23 2.11 17.43
N ALA A 56 -4.78 1.99 16.22
CA ALA A 56 -5.96 2.76 15.82
C ALA A 56 -7.22 2.34 16.60
N LEU A 57 -7.38 1.04 16.87
CA LEU A 57 -8.49 0.54 17.69
C LEU A 57 -8.37 1.00 19.14
N GLU A 58 -7.17 1.07 19.70
CA GLU A 58 -6.92 1.63 21.04
C GLU A 58 -7.21 3.14 21.08
N ALA A 59 -6.83 3.87 20.04
CA ALA A 59 -7.01 5.32 19.91
C ALA A 59 -8.40 5.74 19.41
N ARG A 60 -9.36 4.82 19.26
CA ARG A 60 -10.66 5.04 18.60
C ARG A 60 -11.43 6.28 19.06
N THR A 61 -11.33 6.64 20.32
CA THR A 61 -12.03 7.81 20.90
C THR A 61 -11.44 9.15 20.46
N GLN A 62 -10.29 9.16 19.81
CA GLN A 62 -9.60 10.37 19.34
C GLN A 62 -9.99 10.72 17.90
N PHE A 63 -10.67 9.80 17.19
CA PHE A 63 -11.03 10.03 15.80
C PHE A 63 -12.37 10.74 15.66
N ASN A 64 -12.39 11.83 14.90
CA ASN A 64 -13.60 12.60 14.61
C ASN A 64 -14.35 12.08 13.37
N ASP A 65 -13.60 11.53 12.40
CA ASP A 65 -14.09 11.05 11.12
C ASP A 65 -13.14 10.04 10.48
N ILE A 66 -13.55 9.48 9.34
CA ILE A 66 -12.82 8.48 8.56
C ILE A 66 -11.51 9.02 7.99
N ASP A 67 -11.50 10.28 7.56
CA ASP A 67 -10.31 10.92 6.99
C ASP A 67 -9.24 11.12 8.06
N HIS A 68 -9.67 11.42 9.29
CA HIS A 68 -8.77 11.49 10.45
C HIS A 68 -8.13 10.13 10.75
N VAL A 69 -8.89 9.01 10.68
CA VAL A 69 -8.34 7.65 10.83
C VAL A 69 -7.24 7.39 9.81
N LEU A 70 -7.50 7.71 8.54
CA LEU A 70 -6.53 7.48 7.48
C LEU A 70 -5.25 8.31 7.66
N ALA A 71 -5.41 9.63 7.87
CA ALA A 71 -4.27 10.53 8.06
C ALA A 71 -3.43 10.14 9.27
N TRP A 72 -4.08 9.76 10.38
CA TRP A 72 -3.41 9.25 11.57
C TRP A 72 -2.65 7.96 11.29
N SER A 73 -3.26 7.03 10.57
CA SER A 73 -2.67 5.72 10.26
C SER A 73 -1.44 5.83 9.36
N LEU A 74 -1.45 6.74 8.40
CA LEU A 74 -0.28 7.00 7.55
C LEU A 74 0.87 7.58 8.37
N ARG A 75 0.60 8.56 9.25
CA ARG A 75 1.62 9.11 10.16
C ARG A 75 2.17 8.05 11.12
N ALA A 76 1.29 7.24 11.70
CA ALA A 76 1.70 6.15 12.58
C ALA A 76 2.58 5.11 11.88
N ALA A 77 2.24 4.75 10.63
CA ALA A 77 3.05 3.86 9.81
C ALA A 77 4.41 4.46 9.46
N ARG A 78 4.45 5.75 9.08
CA ARG A 78 5.69 6.49 8.82
C ARG A 78 6.62 6.43 10.04
N HIS A 79 6.14 6.78 11.22
CA HIS A 79 6.96 6.80 12.44
C HIS A 79 7.52 5.41 12.75
N ARG A 80 6.68 4.37 12.75
CA ARG A 80 7.12 2.99 12.99
C ARG A 80 8.13 2.51 11.96
N ALA A 81 7.93 2.87 10.69
CA ALA A 81 8.84 2.51 9.61
C ALA A 81 10.22 3.20 9.77
N ILE A 82 10.24 4.46 10.17
CA ILE A 82 11.48 5.20 10.45
C ILE A 82 12.22 4.57 11.64
N ASP A 83 11.51 4.26 12.73
CA ASP A 83 12.12 3.66 13.92
C ASP A 83 12.71 2.29 13.61
N LEU A 84 11.99 1.46 12.84
CA LEU A 84 12.48 0.18 12.40
C LEU A 84 13.67 0.31 11.43
N ALA A 85 13.63 1.28 10.50
CA ALA A 85 14.76 1.54 9.60
C ALA A 85 16.01 1.98 10.36
N ARG A 86 15.85 2.84 11.40
CA ARG A 86 16.94 3.23 12.28
C ARG A 86 17.53 2.05 13.05
N SER A 87 16.68 1.19 13.62
CA SER A 87 17.13 -0.01 14.35
C SER A 87 17.91 -0.99 13.46
N ARG A 88 17.55 -1.05 12.17
CA ARG A 88 18.23 -1.88 11.15
C ARG A 88 19.42 -1.16 10.49
N GLN A 89 19.77 0.01 10.94
CA GLN A 89 20.85 0.86 10.38
C GLN A 89 20.71 1.12 8.87
N LEU A 90 19.47 1.20 8.39
CA LEU A 90 19.20 1.55 7.01
C LEU A 90 19.48 3.04 6.79
N ARG A 91 19.99 3.38 5.59
CA ARG A 91 20.18 4.78 5.21
C ARG A 91 18.81 5.49 5.22
N PRO A 92 18.62 6.56 6.02
CA PRO A 92 17.35 7.25 6.11
C PRO A 92 17.00 7.92 4.77
N LEU A 93 15.70 7.98 4.49
CA LEU A 93 15.20 8.82 3.41
C LEU A 93 15.18 10.27 3.89
N PRO A 94 15.42 11.27 3.00
CA PRO A 94 15.21 12.68 3.30
C PRO A 94 13.76 12.94 3.71
N ASP A 95 13.53 13.90 4.62
CA ASP A 95 12.19 14.23 5.12
C ASP A 95 11.26 14.69 3.99
N GLU A 96 11.78 15.44 3.01
CA GLU A 96 11.02 15.88 1.85
C GLU A 96 10.49 14.70 1.01
N VAL A 97 11.25 13.62 0.93
CA VAL A 97 10.81 12.39 0.24
C VAL A 97 9.74 11.68 1.04
N LEU A 98 9.89 11.62 2.36
CA LEU A 98 8.90 11.04 3.27
C LEU A 98 7.58 11.81 3.20
N ASP A 99 7.62 13.14 3.16
CA ASP A 99 6.44 13.99 3.03
C ASP A 99 5.72 13.78 1.69
N LEU A 100 6.46 13.64 0.60
CA LEU A 100 5.90 13.33 -0.71
C LEU A 100 5.24 11.93 -0.75
N LEU A 101 5.86 10.95 -0.11
CA LEU A 101 5.30 9.59 -0.02
C LEU A 101 4.03 9.56 0.82
N GLU A 102 4.00 10.28 1.94
CA GLU A 102 2.81 10.39 2.80
C GLU A 102 1.69 11.12 2.10
N ALA A 103 1.96 12.27 1.48
CA ALA A 103 0.98 13.02 0.69
C ALA A 103 0.41 12.17 -0.45
N ARG A 104 1.25 11.40 -1.13
CA ARG A 104 0.80 10.50 -2.18
C ARG A 104 -0.05 9.35 -1.65
N ALA A 105 0.26 8.82 -0.48
CA ALA A 105 -0.53 7.78 0.17
C ALA A 105 -1.86 8.32 0.72
N ALA A 106 -1.93 9.59 1.09
CA ALA A 106 -3.14 10.26 1.57
C ALA A 106 -4.11 10.66 0.45
N ASP A 107 -3.64 10.75 -0.80
CA ASP A 107 -4.44 11.20 -1.94
C ASP A 107 -5.72 10.35 -2.09
N PRO A 108 -6.93 10.97 -2.05
CA PRO A 108 -8.21 10.25 -2.20
C PRO A 108 -8.40 9.63 -3.60
N ALA A 109 -7.68 10.11 -4.63
CA ALA A 109 -7.56 9.36 -5.90
C ALA A 109 -6.95 7.97 -5.70
N GLY A 110 -6.57 7.64 -4.48
CA GLY A 110 -6.15 6.34 -3.98
C GLY A 110 -7.22 5.23 -3.95
N GLU A 111 -8.50 5.49 -4.23
CA GLU A 111 -9.44 4.41 -4.61
C GLU A 111 -8.95 3.68 -5.86
N SER A 112 -8.29 4.41 -6.76
CA SER A 112 -7.52 3.86 -7.88
C SER A 112 -6.35 2.93 -7.48
N TRP A 113 -5.87 2.92 -6.22
CA TRP A 113 -4.77 2.03 -5.82
C TRP A 113 -5.21 0.58 -5.69
N SER A 114 -6.40 0.32 -5.16
CA SER A 114 -6.99 -1.03 -5.12
C SER A 114 -7.20 -1.54 -6.54
N ASP A 115 -7.79 -0.71 -7.40
CA ASP A 115 -8.05 -1.05 -8.79
C ASP A 115 -6.75 -1.25 -9.58
N ARG A 116 -5.75 -0.40 -9.35
CA ARG A 116 -4.42 -0.54 -9.96
C ARG A 116 -3.68 -1.78 -9.48
N ALA A 117 -3.78 -2.12 -8.18
CA ALA A 117 -3.18 -3.33 -7.64
C ALA A 117 -3.86 -4.58 -8.21
N GLU A 118 -5.18 -4.58 -8.31
CA GLU A 118 -5.92 -5.67 -8.97
C GLU A 118 -5.57 -5.77 -10.45
N ALA A 119 -5.50 -4.64 -11.15
CA ALA A 119 -5.07 -4.58 -12.54
C ALA A 119 -3.62 -5.10 -12.70
N LEU A 120 -2.71 -4.70 -11.83
CA LEU A 120 -1.32 -5.18 -11.84
C LEU A 120 -1.24 -6.68 -11.57
N HIS A 121 -1.96 -7.19 -10.56
CA HIS A 121 -2.01 -8.61 -10.26
C HIS A 121 -2.50 -9.42 -11.47
N HIS A 122 -3.56 -8.96 -12.12
CA HIS A 122 -4.05 -9.56 -13.35
C HIS A 122 -3.01 -9.51 -14.48
N CYS A 123 -2.36 -8.36 -14.70
CA CYS A 123 -1.34 -8.23 -15.74
C CYS A 123 -0.11 -9.11 -15.48
N ILE A 124 0.27 -9.32 -14.21
CA ILE A 124 1.33 -10.26 -13.83
C ILE A 124 0.92 -11.70 -14.16
N SER A 125 -0.34 -12.08 -13.93
CA SER A 125 -0.83 -13.43 -14.25
C SER A 125 -0.80 -13.75 -15.75
N LEU A 126 -0.86 -12.73 -16.61
CA LEU A 126 -0.77 -12.86 -18.07
C LEU A 126 0.68 -12.95 -18.59
N LEU A 127 1.68 -12.66 -17.77
CA LEU A 127 3.07 -12.77 -18.19
C LEU A 127 3.48 -14.22 -18.40
N ALA A 128 4.43 -14.43 -19.32
CA ALA A 128 5.09 -15.71 -19.51
C ALA A 128 5.73 -16.21 -18.18
N PRO A 129 5.77 -17.54 -17.95
CA PRO A 129 6.32 -18.10 -16.71
C PRO A 129 7.73 -17.60 -16.40
N SER A 130 8.61 -17.50 -17.40
CA SER A 130 9.97 -16.99 -17.24
C SER A 130 10.05 -15.53 -16.77
N ALA A 131 9.11 -14.69 -17.21
CA ALA A 131 9.03 -13.31 -16.79
C ALA A 131 8.54 -13.20 -15.32
N ARG A 132 7.58 -14.05 -14.92
CA ARG A 132 7.11 -14.11 -13.52
C ARG A 132 8.22 -14.56 -12.57
N VAL A 133 9.00 -15.59 -12.95
CA VAL A 133 10.15 -16.04 -12.17
C VAL A 133 11.17 -14.92 -12.01
N LEU A 134 11.45 -14.16 -13.07
CA LEU A 134 12.37 -13.03 -13.01
C LEU A 134 11.89 -11.92 -12.05
N LEU A 135 10.59 -11.62 -12.06
CA LEU A 135 9.99 -10.68 -11.10
C LEU A 135 10.06 -11.21 -9.66
N GLN A 136 9.78 -12.49 -9.44
CA GLN A 136 9.89 -13.13 -8.14
C GLN A 136 11.30 -13.02 -7.57
N MET A 137 12.31 -13.39 -8.34
CA MET A 137 13.72 -13.28 -7.94
C MET A 137 14.09 -11.84 -7.58
N LYS A 138 13.59 -10.85 -8.35
CA LYS A 138 13.93 -9.44 -8.13
C LYS A 138 13.22 -8.84 -6.94
N TYR A 139 11.90 -9.09 -6.78
CA TYR A 139 11.05 -8.37 -5.84
C TYR A 139 10.65 -9.16 -4.60
N SER A 140 10.50 -10.49 -4.72
CA SER A 140 10.16 -11.34 -3.56
C SER A 140 11.42 -11.87 -2.87
N GLU A 141 12.44 -12.25 -3.64
CA GLU A 141 13.71 -12.75 -3.09
C GLU A 141 14.75 -11.63 -2.88
N GLY A 142 14.49 -10.41 -3.38
CA GLY A 142 15.36 -9.24 -3.20
C GLY A 142 16.72 -9.35 -3.91
N LEU A 143 16.87 -10.24 -4.89
CA LEU A 143 18.16 -10.52 -5.51
C LEU A 143 18.66 -9.37 -6.39
N THR A 144 19.98 -9.17 -6.41
CA THR A 144 20.62 -8.22 -7.33
C THR A 144 20.60 -8.77 -8.76
N ALA A 145 20.68 -7.89 -9.76
CA ALA A 145 20.74 -8.32 -11.16
C ALA A 145 21.94 -9.23 -11.44
N ALA A 146 23.06 -9.05 -10.74
CA ALA A 146 24.23 -9.90 -10.85
C ALA A 146 23.95 -11.33 -10.38
N ILE A 147 23.32 -11.49 -9.22
CA ILE A 147 22.95 -12.82 -8.67
C ILE A 147 21.93 -13.52 -9.55
N ILE A 148 20.93 -12.76 -10.06
CA ILE A 148 19.93 -13.28 -11.00
C ILE A 148 20.59 -13.76 -12.30
N ALA A 149 21.54 -12.97 -12.83
CA ALA A 149 22.29 -13.29 -14.04
C ALA A 149 23.06 -14.61 -13.89
N GLU A 150 23.75 -14.79 -12.77
CA GLU A 150 24.45 -16.03 -12.43
C GLU A 150 23.49 -17.23 -12.37
N ARG A 151 22.39 -17.13 -11.61
CA ARG A 151 21.38 -18.20 -11.49
C ARG A 151 20.75 -18.59 -12.83
N LEU A 152 20.50 -17.61 -13.70
CA LEU A 152 19.88 -17.82 -14.99
C LEU A 152 20.88 -18.07 -16.13
N ARG A 153 22.18 -18.09 -15.84
CA ARG A 153 23.28 -18.21 -16.82
C ARG A 153 23.15 -17.17 -17.94
N ARG A 154 22.93 -15.92 -17.56
CA ARG A 154 22.77 -14.76 -18.45
C ARG A 154 23.73 -13.65 -18.03
N THR A 155 23.83 -12.60 -18.84
CA THR A 155 24.55 -11.38 -18.45
C THR A 155 23.66 -10.47 -17.60
N ALA A 156 24.24 -9.65 -16.73
CA ALA A 156 23.51 -8.69 -15.94
C ALA A 156 22.72 -7.69 -16.82
N ASP A 157 23.30 -7.28 -17.95
CA ASP A 157 22.64 -6.41 -18.93
C ASP A 157 21.40 -7.07 -19.53
N ALA A 158 21.47 -8.37 -19.85
CA ALA A 158 20.30 -9.11 -20.36
C ALA A 158 19.17 -9.19 -19.31
N VAL A 159 19.54 -9.28 -18.01
CA VAL A 159 18.57 -9.23 -16.90
C VAL A 159 17.92 -7.84 -16.81
N TYR A 160 18.72 -6.76 -16.85
CA TYR A 160 18.20 -5.39 -16.84
C TYR A 160 17.27 -5.09 -18.02
N GLN A 161 17.67 -5.50 -19.24
CA GLN A 161 16.85 -5.35 -20.43
C GLN A 161 15.54 -6.14 -20.34
N SER A 162 15.59 -7.35 -19.77
CA SER A 162 14.39 -8.19 -19.57
C SER A 162 13.44 -7.54 -18.57
N LEU A 163 13.94 -7.08 -17.41
CA LEU A 163 13.14 -6.35 -16.41
C LEU A 163 12.54 -5.07 -17.00
N SER A 164 13.31 -4.29 -17.77
CA SER A 164 12.81 -3.07 -18.42
C SER A 164 11.66 -3.36 -19.39
N ARG A 165 11.76 -4.43 -20.17
CA ARG A 165 10.67 -4.88 -21.08
C ARG A 165 9.44 -5.31 -20.30
N ILE A 166 9.61 -6.09 -19.23
CA ILE A 166 8.51 -6.54 -18.37
C ILE A 166 7.80 -5.33 -17.75
N HIS A 167 8.54 -4.37 -17.18
CA HIS A 167 7.96 -3.17 -16.60
C HIS A 167 7.16 -2.35 -17.61
N ARG A 168 7.67 -2.20 -18.84
CA ARG A 168 6.96 -1.50 -19.92
C ARG A 168 5.67 -2.22 -20.29
N CYS A 169 5.70 -3.54 -20.43
CA CYS A 169 4.54 -4.36 -20.72
C CYS A 169 3.48 -4.26 -19.61
N LEU A 170 3.90 -4.38 -18.35
CA LEU A 170 3.01 -4.24 -17.20
C LEU A 170 2.38 -2.84 -17.12
N ARG A 171 3.16 -1.78 -17.34
CA ARG A 171 2.65 -0.41 -17.36
C ARG A 171 1.55 -0.24 -18.41
N GLN A 172 1.80 -0.67 -19.63
CA GLN A 172 0.82 -0.59 -20.72
C GLN A 172 -0.44 -1.40 -20.43
N CYS A 173 -0.28 -2.61 -19.90
CA CYS A 173 -1.40 -3.47 -19.53
C CYS A 173 -2.27 -2.83 -18.43
N VAL A 174 -1.66 -2.33 -17.36
CA VAL A 174 -2.37 -1.66 -16.26
C VAL A 174 -3.09 -0.40 -16.77
N GLU A 175 -2.41 0.44 -17.56
CA GLU A 175 -3.02 1.65 -18.12
C GLU A 175 -4.24 1.33 -19.00
N GLN A 176 -4.16 0.30 -19.84
CA GLN A 176 -5.29 -0.15 -20.67
C GLN A 176 -6.44 -0.64 -19.81
N ARG A 177 -6.15 -1.45 -18.78
CA ARG A 177 -7.16 -1.98 -17.89
C ARG A 177 -7.87 -0.89 -17.08
N MET A 178 -7.12 0.08 -16.59
CA MET A 178 -7.67 1.25 -15.89
C MET A 178 -8.57 2.11 -16.79
N LYS A 179 -8.24 2.23 -18.07
CA LYS A 179 -9.08 2.95 -19.05
C LYS A 179 -10.36 2.18 -19.42
N SER A 180 -10.30 0.85 -19.36
CA SER A 180 -11.45 -0.01 -19.75
C SER A 180 -12.49 -0.17 -18.64
N GLY A 181 -12.24 0.35 -17.43
CA GLY A 181 -13.07 0.18 -16.23
C GLY A 181 -13.06 -1.26 -15.69
N PRO A 182 -13.45 -1.47 -14.43
CA PRO A 182 -13.60 -2.83 -13.89
C PRO A 182 -14.73 -3.54 -14.62
N LYS A 183 -14.43 -4.66 -15.28
CA LYS A 183 -15.49 -5.58 -15.73
C LYS A 183 -16.24 -6.07 -14.50
N PRO A 184 -17.60 -6.01 -14.48
CA PRO A 184 -18.36 -6.53 -13.35
C PRO A 184 -17.97 -7.99 -13.13
N LYS A 185 -17.63 -8.34 -11.88
CA LYS A 185 -17.45 -9.73 -11.47
C LYS A 185 -18.74 -10.48 -11.81
N PRO A 186 -18.68 -11.67 -12.46
CA PRO A 186 -19.86 -12.49 -12.59
C PRO A 186 -20.36 -12.79 -11.18
N VAL A 187 -21.59 -12.36 -10.91
CA VAL A 187 -22.32 -12.72 -9.69
C VAL A 187 -22.44 -14.24 -9.72
N GLY A 188 -21.74 -14.91 -8.78
CA GLY A 188 -21.82 -16.36 -8.69
C GLY A 188 -23.27 -16.79 -8.54
N GLU A 189 -23.75 -17.59 -9.46
CA GLU A 189 -24.99 -18.33 -9.32
C GLU A 189 -24.93 -19.14 -8.04
N VAL A 190 -25.74 -18.72 -7.07
CA VAL A 190 -26.05 -19.52 -5.89
C VAL A 190 -26.97 -20.63 -6.42
N SER A 191 -26.41 -21.79 -6.69
CA SER A 191 -27.20 -23.00 -6.96
C SER A 191 -27.97 -23.38 -5.71
N SER A 192 -29.27 -23.40 -5.85
CA SER A 192 -30.24 -23.94 -4.90
C SER A 192 -30.05 -25.43 -4.72
#